data_ba00db8602c09576cbcb637d0e5f0d7d
#
_entry.id   ba00db8602c09576cbcb637d0e5f0d7d
#
_cell.length_a   1.000
_cell.length_b   1.000
_cell.length_c   1.000
_cell.angle_alpha   90.00
_cell.angle_beta   90.00
_cell.angle_gamma   90.00
#
_symmetry.space_group_name_H-M   'P 1'
#
loop_
_entity.id
_entity.type
_entity.pdbx_description
1 polymer ?
#
loop_
_entity_poly.entity_id
_entity_poly.type
_entity_poly.pdbx_seq_one_letter_code
_entity_poly.pdbx_strand_id
1 'polypeptide(L)'
;KKVDRAVFPIPSIAEKYPLEVPSKLTSDNDERRVRAIAVSVMENAAENGSTIMPCTNLSDAMRSLTLDPECAVTPDIIKAVEKFMLPEIMKREMKDGTEYYKLVRIQEFDDIIERRISRRLNAPRLPLNADWRAYLDSKFNEVDEKTGEILPISEQEERARQEKAAF
;
A
#
# COMPACT_ATOMS: atom_id res chain seq x y z
N LYS A 1 10.28 -10.73 -12.97
CA LYS A 1 10.48 -11.73 -14.06
C LYS A 1 11.91 -11.75 -14.63
N LYS A 2 12.52 -10.61 -15.02
CA LYS A 2 13.91 -10.60 -15.55
C LYS A 2 14.94 -11.00 -14.49
N VAL A 3 14.80 -10.48 -13.27
CA VAL A 3 15.70 -10.80 -12.15
C VAL A 3 15.55 -12.27 -11.73
N ASP A 4 14.32 -12.76 -11.66
CA ASP A 4 14.01 -14.14 -11.32
C ASP A 4 14.64 -15.13 -12.32
N ARG A 5 14.59 -14.83 -13.62
CA ARG A 5 15.28 -15.63 -14.66
C ARG A 5 16.82 -15.59 -14.57
N ALA A 6 17.37 -14.53 -14.03
CA ALA A 6 18.83 -14.48 -13.82
C ALA A 6 19.27 -15.40 -12.67
N VAL A 7 18.40 -15.64 -11.69
CA VAL A 7 18.67 -16.53 -10.55
C VAL A 7 18.32 -18.00 -10.88
N PHE A 8 17.37 -18.23 -11.79
CA PHE A 8 17.02 -19.54 -12.36
C PHE A 8 17.28 -19.54 -13.87
N PRO A 9 18.54 -19.60 -14.29
CA PRO A 9 18.87 -19.68 -15.70
C PRO A 9 18.43 -21.03 -16.29
N ILE A 10 18.14 -21.04 -17.59
CA ILE A 10 17.87 -22.29 -18.30
C ILE A 10 19.05 -23.25 -18.17
N PRO A 11 18.84 -24.61 -18.17
CA PRO A 11 19.86 -25.58 -17.88
C PRO A 11 21.18 -25.41 -18.67
N SER A 12 21.08 -25.11 -19.96
CA SER A 12 22.26 -24.90 -20.82
C SER A 12 23.11 -23.68 -20.41
N ILE A 13 22.50 -22.66 -19.82
CA ILE A 13 23.23 -21.49 -19.30
C ILE A 13 23.77 -21.80 -17.91
N ALA A 14 23.01 -22.51 -17.07
CA ALA A 14 23.44 -22.93 -15.74
C ALA A 14 24.68 -23.83 -15.78
N GLU A 15 24.76 -24.75 -16.75
CA GLU A 15 25.93 -25.61 -16.96
C GLU A 15 27.17 -24.82 -17.40
N LYS A 16 26.98 -23.83 -18.27
CA LYS A 16 28.08 -23.02 -18.81
C LYS A 16 28.57 -21.95 -17.85
N TYR A 17 27.66 -21.40 -17.05
CA TYR A 17 27.92 -20.32 -16.10
C TYR A 17 27.26 -20.65 -14.75
N PRO A 18 27.81 -21.60 -13.96
CA PRO A 18 27.23 -21.96 -12.69
C PRO A 18 27.25 -20.78 -11.70
N LEU A 19 26.15 -20.58 -11.00
CA LEU A 19 26.09 -19.61 -9.90
C LEU A 19 26.82 -20.16 -8.67
N GLU A 20 27.70 -19.34 -8.10
CA GLU A 20 28.41 -19.68 -6.87
C GLU A 20 27.54 -19.46 -5.63
N VAL A 21 27.83 -20.19 -4.55
CA VAL A 21 27.28 -19.93 -3.22
C VAL A 21 27.90 -18.62 -2.71
N PRO A 22 27.11 -17.64 -2.18
CA PRO A 22 25.72 -17.75 -1.73
C PRO A 22 24.65 -17.33 -2.75
N SER A 23 25.01 -16.98 -3.98
CA SER A 23 24.07 -16.46 -4.99
C SER A 23 23.10 -17.54 -5.51
N LYS A 24 23.53 -18.80 -5.52
CA LYS A 24 22.69 -19.91 -5.94
C LYS A 24 21.51 -20.11 -4.98
N LEU A 25 20.30 -20.15 -5.50
CA LEU A 25 19.11 -20.51 -4.72
C LEU A 25 19.05 -22.03 -4.52
N THR A 26 18.58 -22.46 -3.37
CA THR A 26 18.55 -23.88 -2.98
C THR A 26 17.25 -24.59 -3.40
N SER A 27 16.17 -23.81 -3.58
CA SER A 27 14.85 -24.32 -3.98
C SER A 27 14.03 -23.23 -4.66
N ASP A 28 12.93 -23.64 -5.31
CA ASP A 28 11.98 -22.74 -5.94
C ASP A 28 11.29 -21.80 -4.93
N ASN A 29 11.20 -22.23 -3.67
CA ASN A 29 10.65 -21.49 -2.55
C ASN A 29 11.75 -21.04 -1.56
N ASP A 30 12.97 -20.77 -2.03
CA ASP A 30 14.04 -20.20 -1.22
C ASP A 30 13.56 -18.89 -0.57
N GLU A 31 13.86 -18.70 0.73
CA GLU A 31 13.37 -17.56 1.52
C GLU A 31 13.70 -16.20 0.89
N ARG A 32 14.85 -16.09 0.22
CA ARG A 32 15.27 -14.86 -0.48
C ARG A 32 14.36 -14.58 -1.68
N ARG A 33 13.97 -15.63 -2.40
CA ARG A 33 13.05 -15.51 -3.54
C ARG A 33 11.64 -15.18 -3.07
N VAL A 34 11.14 -15.89 -2.06
CA VAL A 34 9.83 -15.65 -1.46
C VAL A 34 9.73 -14.21 -0.98
N ARG A 35 10.75 -13.70 -0.26
CA ARG A 35 10.82 -12.31 0.18
C ARG A 35 10.77 -11.33 -0.99
N ALA A 36 11.60 -11.52 -2.01
CA ALA A 36 11.66 -10.62 -3.16
C ALA A 36 10.33 -10.55 -3.92
N ILE A 37 9.64 -11.69 -4.08
CA ILE A 37 8.34 -11.76 -4.72
C ILE A 37 7.28 -11.08 -3.85
N ALA A 38 7.27 -11.35 -2.53
CA ALA A 38 6.35 -10.73 -1.59
C ALA A 38 6.49 -9.19 -1.58
N VAL A 39 7.74 -8.67 -1.55
CA VAL A 39 7.99 -7.23 -1.64
C VAL A 39 7.42 -6.66 -2.94
N SER A 40 7.69 -7.30 -4.08
CA SER A 40 7.20 -6.82 -5.38
C SER A 40 5.66 -6.81 -5.48
N VAL A 41 5.00 -7.84 -4.93
CA VAL A 41 3.53 -7.91 -4.86
C VAL A 41 2.98 -6.80 -4.00
N MET A 42 3.56 -6.58 -2.83
CA MET A 42 3.11 -5.54 -1.90
C MET A 42 3.40 -4.12 -2.41
N GLU A 43 4.51 -3.92 -3.15
CA GLU A 43 4.80 -2.65 -3.81
C GLU A 43 3.75 -2.32 -4.87
N ASN A 44 3.42 -3.29 -5.72
CA ASN A 44 2.36 -3.12 -6.72
C ASN A 44 0.99 -2.87 -6.06
N ALA A 45 0.67 -3.56 -4.96
CA ALA A 45 -0.55 -3.31 -4.21
C ALA A 45 -0.58 -1.89 -3.61
N ALA A 46 0.54 -1.41 -3.08
CA ALA A 46 0.67 -0.06 -2.54
C ALA A 46 0.50 1.03 -3.61
N GLU A 47 1.04 0.82 -4.80
CA GLU A 47 0.83 1.71 -5.96
C GLU A 47 -0.65 1.78 -6.38
N ASN A 48 -1.41 0.70 -6.14
CA ASN A 48 -2.85 0.63 -6.36
C ASN A 48 -3.70 1.00 -5.11
N GLY A 49 -3.08 1.61 -4.09
CA GLY A 49 -3.76 2.13 -2.91
C GLY A 49 -3.92 1.16 -1.73
N SER A 50 -3.44 -0.08 -1.84
CA SER A 50 -3.51 -1.09 -0.77
C SER A 50 -2.21 -1.17 0.01
N THR A 51 -2.16 -0.61 1.22
CA THR A 51 -0.93 -0.55 2.03
C THR A 51 -0.76 -1.72 3.01
N ILE A 52 -1.78 -2.54 3.16
CA ILE A 52 -1.80 -3.76 4.00
C ILE A 52 -2.36 -4.92 3.19
N MET A 53 -1.91 -6.14 3.49
CA MET A 53 -2.36 -7.34 2.80
C MET A 53 -2.47 -8.53 3.77
N PRO A 54 -3.64 -9.19 3.90
CA PRO A 54 -3.79 -10.43 4.65
C PRO A 54 -2.87 -11.53 4.09
N CYS A 55 -2.45 -12.45 4.95
CA CYS A 55 -1.54 -13.54 4.57
C CYS A 55 -2.08 -14.38 3.39
N THR A 56 -3.36 -14.69 3.40
CA THR A 56 -4.03 -15.44 2.32
C THR A 56 -3.97 -14.70 0.99
N ASN A 57 -4.30 -13.42 1.00
CA ASN A 57 -4.28 -12.59 -0.21
C ASN A 57 -2.87 -12.43 -0.76
N LEU A 58 -1.86 -12.32 0.14
CA LEU A 58 -0.46 -12.27 -0.27
C LEU A 58 -0.05 -13.56 -0.97
N SER A 59 -0.37 -14.73 -0.39
CA SER A 59 -0.05 -16.03 -1.01
C SER A 59 -0.74 -16.20 -2.36
N ASP A 60 -2.00 -15.80 -2.48
CA ASP A 60 -2.77 -15.91 -3.72
C ASP A 60 -2.20 -14.98 -4.81
N ALA A 61 -1.88 -13.75 -4.45
CA ALA A 61 -1.24 -12.80 -5.35
C ALA A 61 0.15 -13.28 -5.82
N MET A 62 0.95 -13.86 -4.93
CA MET A 62 2.25 -14.45 -5.28
C MET A 62 2.11 -15.61 -6.26
N ARG A 63 1.14 -16.52 -6.04
CA ARG A 63 0.86 -17.66 -6.93
C ARG A 63 0.29 -17.24 -8.29
N SER A 64 -0.39 -16.10 -8.36
CA SER A 64 -0.92 -15.58 -9.64
C SER A 64 0.15 -15.07 -10.59
N LEU A 65 1.39 -14.87 -10.09
CA LEU A 65 2.51 -14.46 -10.93
C LEU A 65 2.98 -15.59 -11.83
N THR A 66 3.09 -15.32 -13.12
CA THR A 66 3.69 -16.25 -14.07
C THR A 66 5.21 -16.24 -13.94
N LEU A 67 5.76 -17.11 -13.12
CA LEU A 67 7.18 -17.29 -12.86
C LEU A 67 7.65 -18.63 -13.43
N ASP A 68 8.94 -18.72 -13.76
CA ASP A 68 9.58 -19.95 -14.25
C ASP A 68 10.96 -20.06 -13.59
N PRO A 69 11.16 -21.04 -12.66
CA PRO A 69 10.18 -22.00 -12.16
C PRO A 69 9.05 -21.34 -11.35
N GLU A 70 7.93 -22.02 -11.25
CA GLU A 70 6.79 -21.54 -10.45
C GLU A 70 7.19 -21.41 -8.97
N CYS A 71 6.66 -20.40 -8.29
CA CYS A 71 6.84 -20.21 -6.86
C CYS A 71 5.53 -20.54 -6.14
N ALA A 72 5.36 -21.82 -5.77
CA ALA A 72 4.14 -22.31 -5.13
C ALA A 72 4.10 -21.97 -3.64
N VAL A 73 3.88 -20.68 -3.33
CA VAL A 73 3.84 -20.19 -1.96
C VAL A 73 2.47 -20.39 -1.34
N THR A 74 2.44 -21.05 -0.17
CA THR A 74 1.26 -21.18 0.67
C THR A 74 1.35 -20.24 1.88
N PRO A 75 0.23 -19.95 2.59
CA PRO A 75 0.29 -19.18 3.84
C PRO A 75 1.26 -19.78 4.87
N ASP A 76 1.41 -21.09 4.92
CA ASP A 76 2.33 -21.75 5.84
C ASP A 76 3.81 -21.50 5.46
N ILE A 77 4.13 -21.46 4.17
CA ILE A 77 5.47 -21.09 3.70
C ILE A 77 5.76 -19.62 4.05
N ILE A 78 4.79 -18.70 3.86
CA ILE A 78 4.95 -17.31 4.27
C ILE A 78 5.27 -17.21 5.76
N LYS A 79 4.53 -17.93 6.60
CA LYS A 79 4.77 -17.97 8.05
C LYS A 79 6.15 -18.56 8.41
N ALA A 80 6.57 -19.61 7.70
CA ALA A 80 7.87 -20.24 7.93
C ALA A 80 9.05 -19.30 7.61
N VAL A 81 8.92 -18.47 6.57
CA VAL A 81 9.96 -17.52 6.14
C VAL A 81 9.79 -16.12 6.73
N GLU A 82 8.83 -15.91 7.63
CA GLU A 82 8.49 -14.59 8.19
C GLU A 82 9.70 -13.83 8.74
N LYS A 83 10.62 -14.54 9.42
CA LYS A 83 11.85 -13.95 9.95
C LYS A 83 12.78 -13.39 8.88
N PHE A 84 12.75 -13.99 7.69
CA PHE A 84 13.56 -13.57 6.54
C PHE A 84 12.91 -12.43 5.75
N MET A 85 11.65 -12.11 6.01
CA MET A 85 10.97 -10.98 5.35
C MET A 85 11.45 -9.63 5.87
N LEU A 86 11.91 -9.58 7.13
CA LEU A 86 12.57 -8.38 7.66
C LEU A 86 13.89 -8.12 6.92
N PRO A 87 14.28 -6.87 6.73
CA PRO A 87 13.64 -5.65 7.25
C PRO A 87 12.55 -5.04 6.33
N GLU A 88 12.25 -5.62 5.17
CA GLU A 88 11.38 -4.99 4.16
C GLU A 88 9.89 -5.11 4.48
N ILE A 89 9.47 -6.24 5.04
CA ILE A 89 8.06 -6.55 5.35
C ILE A 89 7.92 -6.86 6.83
N MET A 90 6.90 -6.31 7.43
CA MET A 90 6.52 -6.58 8.82
C MET A 90 5.13 -7.17 8.91
N LYS A 91 4.95 -8.04 9.89
CA LYS A 91 3.64 -8.57 10.26
C LYS A 91 3.00 -7.71 11.34
N ARG A 92 1.69 -7.52 11.22
CA ARG A 92 0.84 -6.88 12.20
C ARG A 92 -0.44 -7.71 12.39
N GLU A 93 -1.10 -7.50 13.50
CA GLU A 93 -2.36 -8.11 13.84
C GLU A 93 -3.40 -7.03 14.08
N MET A 94 -4.58 -7.21 13.50
CA MET A 94 -5.73 -6.35 13.75
C MET A 94 -6.43 -6.73 15.07
N LYS A 95 -7.31 -5.87 15.55
CA LYS A 95 -8.09 -6.09 16.79
C LYS A 95 -8.98 -7.34 16.74
N ASP A 96 -9.34 -7.78 15.56
CA ASP A 96 -10.13 -9.00 15.31
C ASP A 96 -9.28 -10.28 15.21
N GLY A 97 -7.96 -10.18 15.45
CA GLY A 97 -7.03 -11.30 15.33
C GLY A 97 -6.56 -11.59 13.90
N THR A 98 -6.94 -10.80 12.91
CA THR A 98 -6.49 -10.99 11.53
C THR A 98 -5.04 -10.58 11.36
N GLU A 99 -4.21 -11.52 10.91
CA GLU A 99 -2.81 -11.26 10.57
C GLU A 99 -2.70 -10.63 9.18
N TYR A 100 -1.93 -9.55 9.07
CA TYR A 100 -1.62 -8.90 7.80
C TYR A 100 -0.16 -8.49 7.72
N TYR A 101 0.30 -8.33 6.50
CA TYR A 101 1.64 -7.87 6.17
C TYR A 101 1.60 -6.44 5.66
N LYS A 102 2.69 -5.72 5.93
CA LYS A 102 2.88 -4.33 5.53
C LYS A 102 4.34 -4.07 5.20
N LEU A 103 4.61 -3.24 4.20
CA LEU A 103 5.98 -2.77 3.93
C LEU A 103 6.44 -1.86 5.08
N VAL A 104 7.63 -2.12 5.60
CA VAL A 104 8.21 -1.33 6.71
C VAL A 104 8.30 0.16 6.36
N ARG A 105 8.71 0.49 5.13
CA ARG A 105 8.78 1.88 4.67
C ARG A 105 7.43 2.62 4.73
N ILE A 106 6.31 1.89 4.50
CA ILE A 106 4.97 2.48 4.60
C ILE A 106 4.59 2.70 6.06
N GLN A 107 4.98 1.79 6.96
CA GLN A 107 4.78 2.00 8.39
C GLN A 107 5.52 3.24 8.90
N GLU A 108 6.72 3.50 8.41
CA GLU A 108 7.48 4.71 8.74
C GLU A 108 6.73 5.99 8.35
N PHE A 109 6.07 5.99 7.19
CA PHE A 109 5.21 7.12 6.79
C PHE A 109 3.99 7.27 7.69
N ASP A 110 3.32 6.17 8.07
CA ASP A 110 2.20 6.21 9.00
C ASP A 110 2.63 6.79 10.36
N ASP A 111 3.77 6.37 10.88
CA ASP A 111 4.33 6.87 12.15
C ASP A 111 4.64 8.37 12.08
N ILE A 112 5.07 8.87 10.93
CA ILE A 112 5.29 10.31 10.70
C ILE A 112 3.96 11.04 10.69
N ILE A 113 2.96 10.52 9.98
CA ILE A 113 1.62 11.11 9.88
C ILE A 113 0.97 11.15 11.26
N GLU A 114 0.98 10.04 11.99
CA GLU A 114 0.41 9.94 13.34
C GLU A 114 1.05 10.94 14.31
N ARG A 115 2.37 11.03 14.32
CA ARG A 115 3.10 12.02 15.13
C ARG A 115 2.72 13.46 14.77
N ARG A 116 2.55 13.75 13.48
CA ARG A 116 2.15 15.09 13.02
C ARG A 116 0.73 15.44 13.42
N ILE A 117 -0.20 14.50 13.28
CA ILE A 117 -1.60 14.65 13.70
C ILE A 117 -1.67 14.84 15.21
N SER A 118 -1.03 13.95 15.98
CA SER A 118 -1.01 14.01 17.45
C SER A 118 -0.43 15.34 17.96
N ARG A 119 0.64 15.81 17.32
CA ARG A 119 1.20 17.13 17.66
C ARG A 119 0.22 18.26 17.41
N ARG A 120 -0.55 18.22 16.32
CA ARG A 120 -1.57 19.25 16.01
C ARG A 120 -2.75 19.19 16.96
N LEU A 121 -3.22 17.99 17.31
CA LEU A 121 -4.33 17.81 18.25
C LEU A 121 -3.99 18.30 19.65
N ASN A 122 -2.73 18.14 20.08
CA ASN A 122 -2.25 18.57 21.40
C ASN A 122 -1.71 20.01 21.40
N ALA A 123 -1.62 20.67 20.25
CA ALA A 123 -1.19 22.07 20.18
C ALA A 123 -2.30 23.02 20.68
N PRO A 124 -1.91 24.15 21.29
CA PRO A 124 -2.89 25.18 21.64
C PRO A 124 -3.69 25.59 20.40
N ARG A 125 -4.99 25.74 20.56
CA ARG A 125 -5.84 26.24 19.46
C ARG A 125 -5.36 27.64 19.10
N LEU A 126 -5.07 27.84 17.83
CA LEU A 126 -4.77 29.19 17.33
C LEU A 126 -5.99 30.07 17.56
N PRO A 127 -5.84 31.23 18.20
CA PRO A 127 -6.93 32.19 18.33
C PRO A 127 -7.26 32.74 16.94
N LEU A 128 -8.33 32.20 16.37
CA LEU A 128 -8.81 32.65 15.07
C LEU A 128 -9.83 33.77 15.31
N ASN A 129 -9.38 35.00 15.21
CA ASN A 129 -10.23 36.20 15.24
C ASN A 129 -10.91 36.46 13.88
N ALA A 130 -10.93 35.45 12.99
CA ALA A 130 -11.56 35.58 11.69
C ALA A 130 -12.99 35.02 11.74
N ASP A 131 -13.95 35.79 11.21
CA ASP A 131 -15.28 35.26 10.90
C ASP A 131 -15.18 34.28 9.73
N TRP A 132 -15.00 33.01 10.10
CA TRP A 132 -14.86 31.91 9.13
C TRP A 132 -16.10 31.75 8.27
N ARG A 133 -17.28 32.07 8.80
CA ARG A 133 -18.53 31.99 8.06
C ARG A 133 -18.54 33.00 6.93
N ALA A 134 -18.24 34.27 7.25
CA ALA A 134 -18.11 35.31 6.25
C ALA A 134 -17.00 35.01 5.21
N TYR A 135 -15.88 34.44 5.66
CA TYR A 135 -14.80 34.03 4.76
C TYR A 135 -15.22 32.88 3.82
N LEU A 136 -15.85 31.84 4.36
CA LEU A 136 -16.35 30.71 3.55
C LEU A 136 -17.44 31.18 2.59
N ASP A 137 -18.40 31.99 3.07
CA ASP A 137 -19.44 32.56 2.22
C ASP A 137 -18.86 33.40 1.08
N SER A 138 -17.75 34.14 1.33
CA SER A 138 -17.06 34.90 0.28
C SER A 138 -16.30 34.05 -0.75
N LYS A 139 -15.95 32.82 -0.38
CA LYS A 139 -15.18 31.90 -1.26
C LYS A 139 -16.03 30.85 -1.95
N PHE A 140 -17.15 30.48 -1.37
CA PHE A 140 -18.04 29.42 -1.86
C PHE A 140 -19.40 29.96 -2.31
N ASN A 141 -19.50 31.28 -2.55
CA ASN A 141 -20.67 31.85 -3.21
C ASN A 141 -20.71 31.38 -4.66
N GLU A 142 -21.32 30.24 -4.89
CA GLU A 142 -21.66 29.82 -6.25
C GLU A 142 -22.76 30.76 -6.76
N VAL A 143 -22.47 31.37 -7.89
CA VAL A 143 -23.41 32.22 -8.63
C VAL A 143 -24.17 31.38 -9.63
N ASP A 144 -25.48 31.47 -9.65
CA ASP A 144 -26.27 30.85 -10.72
C ASP A 144 -25.87 31.48 -12.06
N GLU A 145 -25.37 30.66 -12.99
CA GLU A 145 -24.91 31.14 -14.32
C GLU A 145 -26.01 31.82 -15.14
N LYS A 146 -27.29 31.56 -14.86
CA LYS A 146 -28.42 32.08 -15.59
C LYS A 146 -28.97 33.39 -15.01
N THR A 147 -28.97 33.49 -13.68
CA THR A 147 -29.57 34.66 -12.97
C THR A 147 -28.54 35.63 -12.46
N GLY A 148 -27.27 35.23 -12.30
CA GLY A 148 -26.21 36.01 -11.69
C GLY A 148 -26.40 36.22 -10.19
N GLU A 149 -27.35 35.52 -9.56
CA GLU A 149 -27.63 35.62 -8.13
C GLU A 149 -26.87 34.54 -7.35
N ILE A 150 -26.50 34.84 -6.11
CA ILE A 150 -25.80 33.88 -5.22
C ILE A 150 -26.79 32.79 -4.80
N LEU A 151 -26.44 31.56 -5.08
CA LEU A 151 -27.26 30.38 -4.71
C LEU A 151 -27.35 30.28 -3.17
N PRO A 152 -28.54 29.96 -2.61
CA PRO A 152 -28.71 29.66 -1.20
C PRO A 152 -27.79 28.47 -0.78
N ILE A 153 -27.26 28.53 0.43
CA ILE A 153 -26.35 27.48 0.98
C ILE A 153 -26.99 26.08 0.88
N SER A 154 -28.31 25.96 1.06
CA SER A 154 -29.06 24.70 0.92
C SER A 154 -28.97 24.10 -0.49
N GLU A 155 -29.00 24.92 -1.53
CA GLU A 155 -28.89 24.46 -2.93
C GLU A 155 -27.45 24.10 -3.29
N GLN A 156 -26.46 24.81 -2.74
CA GLN A 156 -25.04 24.47 -2.90
C GLN A 156 -24.71 23.13 -2.24
N GLU A 157 -25.25 22.87 -1.04
CA GLU A 157 -25.11 21.58 -0.35
C GLU A 157 -25.79 20.43 -1.12
N GLU A 158 -26.93 20.69 -1.73
CA GLU A 158 -27.64 19.68 -2.51
C GLU A 158 -26.91 19.33 -3.81
N ARG A 159 -26.36 20.32 -4.52
CA ARG A 159 -25.48 20.12 -5.68
C ARG A 159 -24.22 19.32 -5.30
N ALA A 160 -23.54 19.68 -4.21
CA ALA A 160 -22.37 18.96 -3.74
C ALA A 160 -22.67 17.52 -3.32
N ARG A 161 -23.89 17.23 -2.83
CA ARG A 161 -24.36 15.86 -2.57
C ARG A 161 -24.65 15.10 -3.86
N GLN A 162 -25.26 15.75 -4.84
CA GLN A 162 -25.55 15.13 -6.15
C GLN A 162 -24.27 14.82 -6.93
N GLU A 163 -23.26 15.70 -6.90
CA GLU A 163 -21.95 15.44 -7.50
C GLU A 163 -21.23 14.27 -6.84
N LYS A 164 -21.28 14.16 -5.50
CA LYS A 164 -20.71 13.02 -4.78
C LYS A 164 -21.45 11.70 -5.03
N ALA A 165 -22.72 11.74 -5.39
CA ALA A 165 -23.51 10.55 -5.68
C ALA A 165 -23.34 10.07 -7.13
N ALA A 166 -22.72 10.88 -7.99
CA ALA A 166 -22.46 10.56 -9.40
C ALA A 166 -21.08 9.94 -9.65
N PHE A 167 -20.25 9.85 -8.60
CA PHE A 167 -18.95 9.15 -8.56
C PHE A 167 -19.03 7.89 -7.71
#